data_218a30d4cb78f962e03fb6682bad5d47
#
_entry.id   218a30d4cb78f962e03fb6682bad5d47
#
_cell.length_a   1.000
_cell.length_b   1.000
_cell.length_c   1.000
_cell.angle_alpha   90.00
_cell.angle_beta   90.00
_cell.angle_gamma   90.00
#
_symmetry.space_group_name_H-M   'P 1'
#
loop_
_entity.id
_entity.type
_entity.pdbx_description
1 polymer ?
#
loop_
_entity_poly.entity_id
_entity_poly.type
_entity_poly.pdbx_seq_one_letter_code
_entity_poly.pdbx_strand_id
1 'polypeptide(L)'
;MNIKNIACAAAVCGCVSLVTAADEVAEAEKGEVEETPIVSAEFGLQLDSKYMTYGVVDGKDPILTPSAQLTFFDWAYVGVESIFDLTKGNGKRGDYGNRAGKWTTLDMIVGLAHEFELTEDIGLSVDVNYIYEYLRRHRYHNTSGADKDMGDTQYLNLELGLTGFWLEPTLGIERDLMADDGTYVNLELAHTFALIGDDDDPTLTFTPSIGQGFGDKHRTRGYELSADHGGVMDTTIKGEFEWAVCDHVALTAYIAYSDYWFDSKLRDGARAYNGAWGSSCDHSWNFYGGMGVTVSF
;
A
#
# COMPACT_ATOMS: atom_id res chain seq x y z
N MET A 1 26.84 4.31 12.96
CA MET A 1 25.62 5.09 12.69
C MET A 1 24.65 4.10 12.12
N ASN A 2 23.73 3.58 12.96
CA ASN A 2 22.82 2.50 12.58
C ASN A 2 21.63 3.13 11.88
N ILE A 3 21.49 2.89 10.60
CA ILE A 3 20.26 3.20 9.85
C ILE A 3 19.31 2.04 10.15
N LYS A 4 18.52 2.19 11.22
CA LYS A 4 17.44 1.26 11.53
C LYS A 4 16.17 1.74 10.83
N ASN A 5 15.70 0.91 9.93
CA ASN A 5 14.32 0.71 9.52
C ASN A 5 13.59 1.90 8.88
N ILE A 6 13.70 1.99 7.56
CA ILE A 6 12.68 2.72 6.79
C ILE A 6 11.53 1.75 6.58
N ALA A 7 10.52 1.83 7.45
CA ALA A 7 9.24 1.21 7.19
C ALA A 7 8.43 2.18 6.34
N CYS A 8 8.59 2.11 5.02
CA CYS A 8 7.68 2.82 4.11
C CYS A 8 6.39 2.03 4.00
N ALA A 9 5.37 2.48 4.70
CA ALA A 9 4.02 2.01 4.46
C ALA A 9 3.47 2.75 3.23
N ALA A 10 3.62 2.16 2.04
CA ALA A 10 2.90 2.65 0.87
C ALA A 10 1.41 2.33 1.08
N ALA A 11 0.69 3.29 1.61
CA ALA A 11 -0.73 3.18 1.93
C ALA A 11 -1.60 3.53 0.73
N VAL A 12 -1.25 3.10 -0.45
CA VAL A 12 -2.20 3.15 -1.58
C VAL A 12 -1.89 2.01 -2.54
N CYS A 13 -2.78 1.05 -2.59
CA CYS A 13 -2.74 -0.14 -3.43
C CYS A 13 -1.67 -1.17 -3.05
N GLY A 14 -2.04 -2.07 -2.16
CA GLY A 14 -1.32 -3.33 -1.95
C GLY A 14 0.01 -3.14 -1.22
N CYS A 15 -0.02 -3.31 0.07
CA CYS A 15 1.11 -3.19 0.98
C CYS A 15 2.37 -3.88 0.46
N VAL A 16 3.35 -3.13 0.06
CA VAL A 16 4.74 -3.58 0.12
C VAL A 16 5.30 -3.04 1.42
N SER A 17 5.24 -3.83 2.48
CA SER A 17 5.95 -3.50 3.70
C SER A 17 7.44 -3.73 3.45
N LEU A 18 8.22 -2.67 3.41
CA LEU A 18 9.67 -2.77 3.40
C LEU A 18 10.11 -3.24 4.79
N VAL A 19 10.51 -4.50 4.88
CA VAL A 19 11.17 -5.04 6.05
C VAL A 19 12.65 -4.69 5.95
N THR A 20 13.12 -3.87 6.84
CA THR A 20 14.54 -3.72 7.05
C THR A 20 14.98 -4.71 8.10
N ALA A 21 15.79 -5.69 7.72
CA ALA A 21 16.46 -6.56 8.67
C ALA A 21 17.35 -5.72 9.59
N ALA A 22 17.16 -5.87 10.90
CA ALA A 22 18.05 -5.28 11.89
C ALA A 22 19.37 -6.06 11.89
N ASP A 23 20.45 -5.42 11.48
CA ASP A 23 21.78 -5.99 11.62
C ASP A 23 22.22 -6.04 13.08
N GLU A 24 22.67 -7.20 13.46
CA GLU A 24 23.22 -7.55 14.77
C GLU A 24 24.45 -6.69 15.08
N VAL A 25 24.39 -5.89 16.14
CA VAL A 25 25.58 -5.25 16.67
C VAL A 25 26.32 -6.28 17.51
N ALA A 26 27.18 -7.05 16.86
CA ALA A 26 28.25 -7.74 17.55
C ALA A 26 29.25 -6.70 18.08
N GLU A 27 29.64 -6.80 19.35
CA GLU A 27 30.65 -5.97 19.99
C GLU A 27 31.89 -5.81 19.10
N ALA A 28 32.07 -4.65 18.51
CA ALA A 28 33.20 -4.35 17.68
C ALA A 28 34.40 -3.85 18.51
N GLU A 29 35.33 -4.71 18.81
CA GLU A 29 36.73 -4.32 18.83
C GLU A 29 37.28 -4.41 17.39
N LYS A 30 37.55 -3.25 16.84
CA LYS A 30 38.21 -2.83 15.60
C LYS A 30 37.26 -2.25 14.53
N GLY A 31 37.47 -0.95 14.30
CA GLY A 31 36.81 -0.17 13.30
C GLY A 31 36.94 -0.72 11.88
N GLU A 32 36.06 -1.60 11.51
CA GLU A 32 35.67 -1.83 10.13
C GLU A 32 34.46 -0.91 9.90
N VAL A 33 34.63 0.04 9.00
CA VAL A 33 33.50 0.78 8.42
C VAL A 33 32.69 -0.28 7.66
N GLU A 34 31.52 -0.66 8.16
CA GLU A 34 30.58 -1.45 7.36
C GLU A 34 30.30 -0.67 6.08
N GLU A 35 30.79 -1.18 4.97
CA GLU A 35 30.48 -0.63 3.66
C GLU A 35 29.02 -0.96 3.37
N THR A 36 28.15 0.05 3.42
CA THR A 36 26.76 -0.04 2.96
C THR A 36 26.72 -0.64 1.55
N PRO A 37 25.93 -1.68 1.29
CA PRO A 37 25.88 -2.30 -0.02
C PRO A 37 25.44 -1.25 -1.06
N ILE A 38 26.17 -1.20 -2.17
CA ILE A 38 25.86 -0.25 -3.26
C ILE A 38 24.48 -0.55 -3.87
N VAL A 39 24.05 -1.80 -3.80
CA VAL A 39 22.79 -2.29 -4.34
C VAL A 39 22.23 -3.36 -3.42
N SER A 40 20.96 -3.22 -3.05
CA SER A 40 20.16 -4.27 -2.42
C SER A 40 18.98 -4.65 -3.32
N ALA A 41 18.46 -5.87 -3.17
CA ALA A 41 17.33 -6.38 -3.94
C ALA A 41 16.26 -6.97 -3.02
N GLU A 42 15.01 -6.70 -3.33
CA GLU A 42 13.86 -7.25 -2.62
C GLU A 42 12.86 -7.87 -3.60
N PHE A 43 12.29 -9.01 -3.23
CA PHE A 43 11.25 -9.70 -3.97
C PHE A 43 10.09 -9.99 -3.04
N GLY A 44 8.89 -9.56 -3.42
CA GLY A 44 7.66 -9.75 -2.68
C GLY A 44 6.67 -10.64 -3.42
N LEU A 45 5.84 -11.35 -2.65
CA LEU A 45 4.66 -12.04 -3.15
C LEU A 45 3.54 -11.91 -2.13
N GLN A 46 2.49 -11.18 -2.48
CA GLN A 46 1.33 -10.91 -1.62
C GLN A 46 0.10 -11.60 -2.17
N LEU A 47 -0.68 -12.24 -1.30
CA LEU A 47 -1.99 -12.83 -1.57
C LEU A 47 -3.05 -12.08 -0.77
N ASP A 48 -3.97 -11.40 -1.45
CA ASP A 48 -5.05 -10.66 -0.81
C ASP A 48 -6.41 -11.26 -1.11
N SER A 49 -7.30 -11.19 -0.14
CA SER A 49 -8.68 -11.70 -0.26
C SER A 49 -9.55 -10.86 -1.20
N LYS A 50 -9.16 -9.58 -1.40
CA LYS A 50 -9.81 -8.59 -2.28
C LYS A 50 -8.79 -7.57 -2.73
N TYR A 51 -9.01 -6.96 -3.89
CA TYR A 51 -8.32 -5.75 -4.28
C TYR A 51 -9.10 -4.52 -3.80
N MET A 52 -8.48 -3.75 -2.92
CA MET A 52 -9.08 -2.58 -2.29
C MET A 52 -8.31 -1.33 -2.70
N THR A 53 -9.03 -0.26 -3.03
CA THR A 53 -8.45 1.04 -3.35
C THR A 53 -9.27 2.12 -2.67
N TYR A 54 -8.64 3.00 -1.88
CA TYR A 54 -9.31 4.12 -1.16
C TYR A 54 -10.58 3.68 -0.43
N GLY A 55 -10.55 2.50 0.20
CA GLY A 55 -11.69 1.94 0.96
C GLY A 55 -12.81 1.31 0.14
N VAL A 56 -12.72 1.30 -1.21
CA VAL A 56 -13.69 0.62 -2.08
C VAL A 56 -13.11 -0.63 -2.74
N VAL A 57 -13.99 -1.48 -3.24
CA VAL A 57 -13.62 -2.76 -3.86
C VAL A 57 -13.33 -2.56 -5.34
N ASP A 58 -12.08 -2.71 -5.77
CA ASP A 58 -11.68 -2.77 -7.18
C ASP A 58 -11.57 -4.21 -7.71
N GLY A 59 -11.42 -5.17 -6.82
CA GLY A 59 -11.55 -6.60 -7.08
C GLY A 59 -12.15 -7.32 -5.88
N LYS A 60 -13.30 -7.95 -6.05
CA LYS A 60 -14.03 -8.60 -4.94
C LYS A 60 -13.47 -9.97 -4.55
N ASP A 61 -12.69 -10.58 -5.40
CA ASP A 61 -12.13 -11.92 -5.25
C ASP A 61 -10.59 -11.85 -5.05
N PRO A 62 -9.97 -12.94 -4.58
CA PRO A 62 -8.55 -12.95 -4.30
C PRO A 62 -7.66 -12.57 -5.49
N ILE A 63 -6.61 -11.84 -5.18
CA ILE A 63 -5.55 -11.43 -6.09
C ILE A 63 -4.18 -11.91 -5.59
N LEU A 64 -3.22 -11.95 -6.50
CA LEU A 64 -1.81 -12.21 -6.21
C LEU A 64 -0.99 -11.05 -6.76
N THR A 65 -0.13 -10.51 -5.92
CA THR A 65 0.69 -9.35 -6.23
C THR A 65 2.18 -9.69 -6.05
N PRO A 66 2.87 -10.14 -7.10
CA PRO A 66 4.34 -10.21 -7.11
C PRO A 66 4.94 -8.81 -7.26
N SER A 67 6.02 -8.56 -6.56
CA SER A 67 6.82 -7.33 -6.63
C SER A 67 8.32 -7.63 -6.68
N ALA A 68 9.09 -6.67 -7.19
CA ALA A 68 10.54 -6.68 -7.14
C ALA A 68 11.05 -5.24 -7.08
N GLN A 69 12.06 -5.00 -6.24
CA GLN A 69 12.69 -3.70 -6.07
C GLN A 69 14.22 -3.84 -6.05
N LEU A 70 14.91 -2.88 -6.62
CA LEU A 70 16.34 -2.67 -6.47
C LEU A 70 16.56 -1.31 -5.83
N THR A 71 17.30 -1.27 -4.74
CA THR A 71 17.67 -0.05 -4.05
C THR A 71 19.16 0.22 -4.23
N PHE A 72 19.51 1.45 -4.53
CA PHE A 72 20.86 1.92 -4.79
C PHE A 72 21.25 2.93 -3.72
N PHE A 73 22.41 2.75 -3.12
CA PHE A 73 22.99 3.67 -2.12
C PHE A 73 22.06 3.95 -0.92
N ASP A 74 21.12 3.02 -0.61
CA ASP A 74 20.12 3.08 0.46
C ASP A 74 19.08 4.20 0.35
N TRP A 75 19.01 4.91 -0.77
CA TRP A 75 18.08 6.04 -0.90
C TRP A 75 17.37 6.13 -2.26
N ALA A 76 17.89 5.57 -3.34
CA ALA A 76 17.26 5.60 -4.66
C ALA A 76 16.81 4.20 -5.06
N TYR A 77 15.59 4.05 -5.55
CA TYR A 77 15.09 2.72 -5.92
C TYR A 77 14.31 2.73 -7.23
N VAL A 78 14.27 1.55 -7.83
CA VAL A 78 13.39 1.20 -8.94
C VAL A 78 12.66 -0.08 -8.59
N GLY A 79 11.38 -0.14 -8.91
CA GLY A 79 10.54 -1.30 -8.60
C GLY A 79 9.54 -1.61 -9.70
N VAL A 80 9.02 -2.82 -9.61
CA VAL A 80 7.87 -3.27 -10.40
C VAL A 80 6.92 -4.04 -9.50
N GLU A 81 5.64 -3.81 -9.69
CA GLU A 81 4.57 -4.57 -9.05
C GLU A 81 3.54 -4.99 -10.10
N SER A 82 2.89 -6.11 -9.91
CA SER A 82 1.87 -6.57 -10.85
C SER A 82 0.74 -7.28 -10.12
N ILE A 83 -0.49 -7.05 -10.54
CA ILE A 83 -1.68 -7.66 -9.96
C ILE A 83 -2.22 -8.75 -10.89
N PHE A 84 -2.45 -9.93 -10.33
CA PHE A 84 -3.06 -11.08 -11.00
C PHE A 84 -4.39 -11.44 -10.34
N ASP A 85 -5.47 -11.51 -11.13
CA ASP A 85 -6.72 -12.06 -10.67
C ASP A 85 -6.62 -13.59 -10.54
N LEU A 86 -6.95 -14.14 -9.38
CA LEU A 86 -6.92 -15.59 -9.15
C LEU A 86 -8.19 -16.31 -9.55
N THR A 87 -9.31 -15.58 -9.69
CA THR A 87 -10.61 -16.17 -9.98
C THR A 87 -11.30 -15.52 -11.17
N LYS A 88 -12.45 -16.11 -11.57
CA LYS A 88 -13.33 -15.56 -12.61
C LYS A 88 -14.25 -14.45 -12.10
N GLY A 89 -14.35 -14.26 -10.78
CA GLY A 89 -15.39 -13.47 -10.15
C GLY A 89 -15.23 -11.96 -10.28
N ASN A 90 -14.02 -11.50 -10.55
CA ASN A 90 -13.72 -10.08 -10.75
C ASN A 90 -14.26 -9.50 -12.08
N GLY A 91 -15.08 -10.24 -12.83
CA GLY A 91 -15.58 -9.85 -14.14
C GLY A 91 -16.92 -9.14 -14.18
N LYS A 92 -17.51 -8.72 -13.03
CA LYS A 92 -18.88 -8.16 -13.06
C LYS A 92 -18.96 -6.65 -13.27
N ARG A 93 -17.90 -5.92 -13.02
CA ARG A 93 -17.90 -4.46 -13.24
C ARG A 93 -17.68 -4.06 -14.70
N GLY A 94 -17.41 -5.01 -15.55
CA GLY A 94 -17.32 -4.94 -16.99
C GLY A 94 -17.24 -6.34 -17.53
N ASP A 95 -17.62 -6.58 -18.75
CA ASP A 95 -17.66 -7.90 -19.38
C ASP A 95 -16.23 -8.44 -19.66
N TYR A 96 -15.46 -8.65 -18.57
CA TYR A 96 -14.03 -9.02 -18.68
C TYR A 96 -13.82 -10.51 -18.95
N GLY A 97 -14.86 -11.28 -19.01
CA GLY A 97 -14.76 -12.75 -19.23
C GLY A 97 -14.01 -13.45 -18.08
N ASN A 98 -13.37 -14.57 -18.40
CA ASN A 98 -12.58 -15.32 -17.42
C ASN A 98 -11.24 -14.64 -17.15
N ARG A 99 -11.05 -14.08 -15.95
CA ARG A 99 -9.83 -13.39 -15.51
C ARG A 99 -8.89 -14.25 -14.69
N ALA A 100 -9.28 -15.46 -14.31
CA ALA A 100 -8.42 -16.34 -13.51
C ALA A 100 -7.05 -16.54 -14.15
N GLY A 101 -6.00 -16.20 -13.39
CA GLY A 101 -4.60 -16.25 -13.82
C GLY A 101 -4.20 -15.16 -14.82
N LYS A 102 -5.03 -14.12 -14.99
CA LYS A 102 -4.69 -13.01 -15.86
C LYS A 102 -4.07 -11.86 -15.07
N TRP A 103 -3.01 -11.35 -15.62
CA TRP A 103 -2.41 -10.10 -15.24
C TRP A 103 -3.33 -8.92 -15.59
N THR A 104 -3.49 -8.00 -14.65
CA THR A 104 -4.42 -6.86 -14.77
C THR A 104 -3.71 -5.53 -14.74
N THR A 105 -2.74 -5.37 -13.88
CA THR A 105 -2.01 -4.12 -13.64
C THR A 105 -0.51 -4.39 -13.59
N LEU A 106 0.28 -3.49 -14.11
CA LEU A 106 1.73 -3.45 -13.95
C LEU A 106 2.14 -2.03 -13.57
N ASP A 107 2.71 -1.89 -12.41
CA ASP A 107 3.28 -0.66 -11.90
C ASP A 107 4.79 -0.67 -12.10
N MET A 108 5.30 0.42 -12.66
CA MET A 108 6.73 0.70 -12.77
C MET A 108 7.02 1.90 -11.88
N ILE A 109 7.91 1.68 -10.91
CA ILE A 109 8.16 2.59 -9.80
C ILE A 109 9.59 3.11 -9.90
N VAL A 110 9.77 4.40 -9.65
CA VAL A 110 11.07 5.00 -9.39
C VAL A 110 10.94 5.97 -8.23
N GLY A 111 11.82 5.89 -7.26
CA GLY A 111 11.69 6.70 -6.06
C GLY A 111 12.99 7.01 -5.35
N LEU A 112 12.86 7.89 -4.38
CA LEU A 112 13.90 8.33 -3.46
C LEU A 112 13.33 8.25 -2.05
N ALA A 113 14.00 7.50 -1.18
CA ALA A 113 13.63 7.38 0.22
C ALA A 113 14.83 7.73 1.10
N HIS A 114 14.61 8.47 2.17
CA HIS A 114 15.66 8.83 3.10
C HIS A 114 15.08 9.10 4.50
N GLU A 115 15.83 8.72 5.53
CA GLU A 115 15.51 9.04 6.91
C GLU A 115 16.47 10.11 7.45
N PHE A 116 15.89 11.17 7.99
CA PHE A 116 16.60 12.27 8.64
C PHE A 116 16.51 12.13 10.15
N GLU A 117 17.63 12.08 10.84
CA GLU A 117 17.67 12.16 12.30
C GLU A 117 17.26 13.58 12.74
N LEU A 118 16.12 13.72 13.42
CA LEU A 118 15.69 15.00 14.00
C LEU A 118 16.24 15.19 15.41
N THR A 119 16.25 14.10 16.20
CA THR A 119 16.86 14.02 17.54
C THR A 119 17.52 12.65 17.70
N GLU A 120 18.09 12.37 18.87
CA GLU A 120 18.68 11.06 19.18
C GLU A 120 17.64 9.91 19.11
N ASP A 121 16.35 10.22 19.35
CA ASP A 121 15.28 9.23 19.45
C ASP A 121 14.22 9.37 18.34
N ILE A 122 14.22 10.45 17.56
CA ILE A 122 13.16 10.73 16.58
C ILE A 122 13.77 10.96 15.20
N GLY A 123 13.28 10.23 14.22
CA GLY A 123 13.58 10.39 12.81
C GLY A 123 12.39 10.93 12.01
N LEU A 124 12.69 11.46 10.84
CA LEU A 124 11.73 11.82 9.79
C LEU A 124 12.04 10.99 8.56
N SER A 125 11.19 10.04 8.23
CA SER A 125 11.24 9.34 6.95
C SER A 125 10.57 10.17 5.86
N VAL A 126 11.19 10.23 4.69
CA VAL A 126 10.66 10.90 3.50
C VAL A 126 10.81 9.95 2.32
N ASP A 127 9.71 9.63 1.66
CA ASP A 127 9.70 8.91 0.39
C ASP A 127 9.00 9.75 -0.67
N VAL A 128 9.62 9.88 -1.84
CA VAL A 128 9.03 10.51 -3.02
C VAL A 128 9.17 9.55 -4.17
N ASN A 129 8.05 9.14 -4.75
CA ASN A 129 8.10 8.24 -5.88
C ASN A 129 7.15 8.63 -7.01
N TYR A 130 7.49 8.17 -8.19
CA TYR A 130 6.68 8.23 -9.38
C TYR A 130 6.34 6.81 -9.82
N ILE A 131 5.06 6.58 -10.08
CA ILE A 131 4.52 5.31 -10.56
C ILE A 131 3.90 5.51 -11.94
N TYR A 132 4.30 4.67 -12.89
CA TYR A 132 3.57 4.50 -14.13
C TYR A 132 2.78 3.19 -14.04
N GLU A 133 1.46 3.30 -13.96
CA GLU A 133 0.53 2.18 -13.89
C GLU A 133 0.04 1.83 -15.29
N TYR A 134 0.43 0.67 -15.79
CA TYR A 134 -0.07 0.11 -17.04
C TYR A 134 -1.31 -0.76 -16.78
N LEU A 135 -2.46 -0.29 -17.21
CA LEU A 135 -3.74 -0.99 -17.08
C LEU A 135 -4.02 -1.81 -18.34
N ARG A 136 -3.98 -3.13 -18.24
CA ARG A 136 -4.26 -4.02 -19.36
C ARG A 136 -5.73 -3.99 -19.75
N ARG A 137 -6.14 -3.00 -20.57
CA ARG A 137 -7.47 -2.85 -21.20
C ARG A 137 -8.61 -3.08 -20.23
N HIS A 138 -8.72 -2.22 -19.25
CA HIS A 138 -9.91 -2.16 -18.40
C HIS A 138 -10.97 -1.32 -19.12
N ARG A 139 -12.01 -1.99 -19.64
CA ARG A 139 -13.24 -1.31 -19.99
C ARG A 139 -14.05 -1.14 -18.71
N TYR A 140 -14.23 0.08 -18.33
CA TYR A 140 -15.08 0.45 -17.24
C TYR A 140 -16.49 0.65 -17.77
N HIS A 141 -17.47 -0.16 -17.35
CA HIS A 141 -18.86 0.23 -17.43
C HIS A 141 -19.14 1.11 -16.21
N ASN A 142 -19.22 2.43 -16.44
CA ASN A 142 -19.75 3.30 -15.41
C ASN A 142 -21.25 2.99 -15.18
N THR A 143 -21.81 3.46 -14.07
CA THR A 143 -23.23 3.29 -13.73
C THR A 143 -24.16 3.88 -14.78
N SER A 144 -23.67 4.73 -15.68
CA SER A 144 -24.41 5.31 -16.83
C SER A 144 -24.35 4.47 -18.11
N GLY A 145 -23.66 3.33 -18.11
CA GLY A 145 -23.58 2.43 -19.26
C GLY A 145 -22.68 2.90 -20.41
N ALA A 146 -21.89 3.94 -20.22
CA ALA A 146 -20.88 4.36 -21.18
C ALA A 146 -19.57 3.59 -20.92
N ASP A 147 -19.06 2.90 -21.94
CA ASP A 147 -17.73 2.32 -21.89
C ASP A 147 -16.68 3.44 -21.76
N LYS A 148 -16.01 3.52 -20.63
CA LYS A 148 -14.85 4.36 -20.45
C LYS A 148 -13.63 3.44 -20.45
N ASP A 149 -12.78 3.54 -21.46
CA ASP A 149 -11.47 2.94 -21.39
C ASP A 149 -10.70 3.73 -20.30
N MET A 150 -10.43 3.11 -19.17
CA MET A 150 -9.39 3.62 -18.28
C MET A 150 -8.05 3.33 -18.98
N GLY A 151 -7.40 4.39 -19.42
CA GLY A 151 -6.04 4.33 -19.93
C GLY A 151 -5.05 4.12 -18.78
N ASP A 152 -3.81 3.89 -19.17
CA ASP A 152 -2.70 3.92 -18.20
C ASP A 152 -2.74 5.22 -17.39
N THR A 153 -2.25 5.15 -16.16
CA THR A 153 -2.15 6.36 -15.34
C THR A 153 -0.75 6.55 -14.75
N GLN A 154 -0.56 7.69 -14.13
CA GLN A 154 0.71 8.09 -13.53
C GLN A 154 0.42 8.73 -12.19
N TYR A 155 1.18 8.32 -11.18
CA TYR A 155 1.08 8.87 -9.85
C TYR A 155 2.38 9.54 -9.43
N LEU A 156 2.25 10.63 -8.72
CA LEU A 156 3.32 11.21 -7.91
C LEU A 156 2.93 11.07 -6.45
N ASN A 157 3.76 10.38 -5.68
CA ASN A 157 3.54 10.12 -4.28
C ASN A 157 4.59 10.82 -3.42
N LEU A 158 4.16 11.31 -2.28
CA LEU A 158 4.99 11.78 -1.18
C LEU A 158 4.50 11.10 0.10
N GLU A 159 5.42 10.47 0.82
CA GLU A 159 5.16 9.96 2.15
C GLU A 159 6.11 10.57 3.16
N LEU A 160 5.57 10.97 4.31
CA LEU A 160 6.30 11.54 5.45
C LEU A 160 5.92 10.74 6.69
N GLY A 161 6.91 10.15 7.37
CA GLY A 161 6.71 9.40 8.61
C GLY A 161 7.57 9.94 9.73
N LEU A 162 7.07 9.90 10.97
CA LEU A 162 7.89 10.13 12.16
C LEU A 162 8.22 8.78 12.78
N THR A 163 9.52 8.46 12.84
CA THR A 163 10.04 7.24 13.49
C THR A 163 10.47 7.53 14.92
N GLY A 164 10.48 6.52 15.78
CA GLY A 164 10.82 6.67 17.20
C GLY A 164 9.74 7.39 18.03
N PHE A 165 8.64 7.78 17.44
CA PHE A 165 7.49 8.34 18.13
C PHE A 165 6.49 7.24 18.46
N TRP A 166 5.87 7.26 19.64
CA TRP A 166 5.04 6.15 20.10
C TRP A 166 3.89 5.78 19.14
N LEU A 167 3.30 6.71 18.45
CA LEU A 167 2.22 6.46 17.47
C LEU A 167 2.69 6.55 16.01
N GLU A 168 3.94 6.58 15.71
CA GLU A 168 4.52 6.55 14.36
C GLU A 168 3.61 7.14 13.26
N PRO A 169 3.26 8.44 13.33
CA PRO A 169 2.33 9.04 12.38
C PRO A 169 2.94 9.10 10.99
N THR A 170 2.15 8.71 9.99
CA THR A 170 2.53 8.77 8.59
C THR A 170 1.51 9.59 7.81
N LEU A 171 2.00 10.49 6.95
CA LEU A 171 1.22 11.29 6.02
C LEU A 171 1.58 10.90 4.59
N GLY A 172 0.65 10.26 3.90
CA GLY A 172 0.74 9.95 2.47
C GLY A 172 -0.02 10.97 1.62
N ILE A 173 0.57 11.41 0.53
CA ILE A 173 -0.06 12.26 -0.49
C ILE A 173 0.16 11.62 -1.85
N GLU A 174 -0.92 11.29 -2.52
CA GLU A 174 -0.90 10.77 -3.89
C GLU A 174 -1.59 11.75 -4.83
N ARG A 175 -0.96 11.99 -5.96
CA ARG A 175 -1.51 12.78 -7.05
C ARG A 175 -1.56 11.95 -8.33
N ASP A 176 -2.75 11.67 -8.85
CA ASP A 176 -2.93 11.13 -10.19
C ASP A 176 -2.70 12.24 -11.22
N LEU A 177 -1.89 11.97 -12.23
CA LEU A 177 -1.50 12.95 -13.25
C LEU A 177 -2.26 12.75 -14.57
N MET A 178 -3.02 11.66 -14.74
CA MET A 178 -3.62 11.32 -16.04
C MET A 178 -5.08 10.86 -15.98
N ALA A 179 -5.40 9.87 -15.13
CA ALA A 179 -6.72 9.21 -15.20
C ALA A 179 -7.83 10.07 -14.61
N ASP A 180 -7.70 10.55 -13.40
CA ASP A 180 -8.71 11.36 -12.73
C ASP A 180 -8.24 12.78 -12.36
N ASP A 181 -6.94 13.05 -12.44
CA ASP A 181 -6.33 14.33 -12.04
C ASP A 181 -6.72 14.68 -10.58
N GLY A 182 -6.82 13.64 -9.73
CA GLY A 182 -7.25 13.74 -8.36
C GLY A 182 -6.09 13.62 -7.37
N THR A 183 -6.34 14.14 -6.16
CA THR A 183 -5.41 14.01 -5.05
C THR A 183 -6.07 13.20 -3.93
N TYR A 184 -5.33 12.26 -3.39
CA TYR A 184 -5.67 11.53 -2.18
C TYR A 184 -4.62 11.81 -1.10
N VAL A 185 -5.07 12.02 0.12
CA VAL A 185 -4.22 12.21 1.29
C VAL A 185 -4.63 11.20 2.34
N ASN A 186 -3.68 10.48 2.90
CA ASN A 186 -3.90 9.55 4.01
C ASN A 186 -3.07 9.98 5.23
N LEU A 187 -3.70 10.00 6.39
CA LEU A 187 -3.03 10.14 7.68
C LEU A 187 -3.19 8.82 8.43
N GLU A 188 -2.10 8.16 8.73
CA GLU A 188 -2.09 6.90 9.50
C GLU A 188 -1.38 7.09 10.84
N LEU A 189 -1.88 6.41 11.85
CA LEU A 189 -1.25 6.23 13.16
C LEU A 189 -1.06 4.74 13.38
N ALA A 190 0.15 4.32 13.66
CA ALA A 190 0.50 2.94 13.91
C ALA A 190 1.36 2.81 15.17
N HIS A 191 1.44 1.61 15.73
CA HIS A 191 2.41 1.30 16.78
C HIS A 191 2.82 -0.17 16.67
N THR A 192 4.11 -0.41 16.63
CA THR A 192 4.65 -1.77 16.50
C THR A 192 4.99 -2.34 17.86
N PHE A 193 4.41 -3.49 18.17
CA PHE A 193 4.69 -4.28 19.37
C PHE A 193 5.59 -5.47 19.02
N ALA A 194 6.73 -5.60 19.66
CA ALA A 194 7.51 -6.82 19.65
C ALA A 194 6.76 -7.91 20.43
N LEU A 195 6.40 -9.02 19.79
CA LEU A 195 5.74 -10.15 20.43
C LEU A 195 6.72 -11.26 20.81
N ILE A 196 7.75 -11.45 19.99
CA ILE A 196 8.84 -12.43 20.21
C ILE A 196 10.14 -11.73 19.77
N GLY A 197 11.18 -11.90 20.58
CA GLY A 197 12.45 -11.19 20.44
C GLY A 197 12.51 -9.98 21.35
N ASP A 198 13.57 -9.22 21.26
CA ASP A 198 13.75 -7.96 21.96
C ASP A 198 13.14 -6.80 21.16
N ASP A 199 12.87 -5.67 21.80
CA ASP A 199 12.29 -4.49 21.11
C ASP A 199 13.21 -3.95 19.99
N ASP A 200 14.52 -4.18 20.11
CA ASP A 200 15.52 -3.75 19.13
C ASP A 200 15.71 -4.75 17.97
N ASP A 201 15.36 -6.03 18.18
CA ASP A 201 15.48 -7.12 17.19
C ASP A 201 14.30 -8.11 17.33
N PRO A 202 13.09 -7.67 16.97
CA PRO A 202 11.91 -8.50 17.10
C PRO A 202 11.85 -9.56 16.00
N THR A 203 11.67 -10.82 16.40
CA THR A 203 11.41 -11.93 15.47
C THR A 203 9.96 -11.96 15.00
N LEU A 204 9.01 -11.55 15.84
CA LEU A 204 7.59 -11.45 15.52
C LEU A 204 7.04 -10.14 16.06
N THR A 205 6.41 -9.37 15.19
CA THR A 205 5.75 -8.12 15.56
C THR A 205 4.25 -8.18 15.32
N PHE A 206 3.54 -7.26 15.99
CA PHE A 206 2.15 -6.93 15.72
C PHE A 206 1.99 -5.42 15.65
N THR A 207 1.50 -4.93 14.51
CA THR A 207 1.32 -3.50 14.23
C THR A 207 -0.16 -3.20 14.01
N PRO A 208 -0.92 -2.78 15.03
CA PRO A 208 -2.23 -2.16 14.83
C PRO A 208 -2.06 -0.75 14.24
N SER A 209 -2.92 -0.40 13.30
CA SER A 209 -2.96 0.95 12.74
C SER A 209 -4.39 1.43 12.48
N ILE A 210 -4.54 2.75 12.39
CA ILE A 210 -5.74 3.43 11.95
C ILE A 210 -5.36 4.53 10.96
N GLY A 211 -5.93 4.47 9.77
CA GLY A 211 -5.73 5.45 8.71
C GLY A 211 -7.01 6.20 8.38
N GLN A 212 -6.88 7.47 7.99
CA GLN A 212 -7.96 8.30 7.52
C GLN A 212 -7.62 8.92 6.16
N GLY A 213 -8.41 8.56 5.16
CA GLY A 213 -8.31 9.07 3.81
C GLY A 213 -9.09 10.37 3.58
N PHE A 214 -8.55 11.21 2.69
CA PHE A 214 -9.19 12.44 2.20
C PHE A 214 -8.98 12.52 0.69
N GLY A 215 -10.02 12.78 -0.06
CA GLY A 215 -9.95 12.94 -1.51
C GLY A 215 -10.47 14.29 -1.97
N ASP A 216 -9.84 14.87 -2.97
CA ASP A 216 -10.42 16.02 -3.65
C ASP A 216 -11.61 15.60 -4.53
N LYS A 217 -12.30 16.59 -5.13
CA LYS A 217 -13.46 16.30 -5.99
C LYS A 217 -13.11 15.53 -7.28
N HIS A 218 -11.86 15.56 -7.73
CA HIS A 218 -11.42 14.84 -8.92
C HIS A 218 -11.25 13.36 -8.59
N ARG A 219 -10.61 13.05 -7.46
CA ARG A 219 -10.45 11.69 -6.95
C ARG A 219 -11.80 11.02 -6.67
N THR A 220 -12.70 11.72 -5.97
CA THR A 220 -14.02 11.16 -5.65
C THR A 220 -14.88 10.96 -6.90
N ARG A 221 -14.74 11.82 -7.92
CA ARG A 221 -15.39 11.66 -9.22
C ARG A 221 -14.78 10.52 -10.04
N GLY A 222 -13.46 10.37 -10.02
CA GLY A 222 -12.75 9.30 -10.70
C GLY A 222 -13.26 7.92 -10.25
N TYR A 223 -13.47 7.77 -8.94
CA TYR A 223 -14.04 6.56 -8.34
C TYR A 223 -15.56 6.56 -8.25
N GLU A 224 -16.26 7.46 -8.95
CA GLU A 224 -17.72 7.54 -8.96
C GLU A 224 -18.39 7.69 -7.57
N LEU A 225 -17.63 8.13 -6.56
CA LEU A 225 -18.13 8.31 -5.20
C LEU A 225 -18.99 9.56 -5.09
N SER A 226 -18.62 10.62 -5.82
CA SER A 226 -19.39 11.85 -5.93
C SER A 226 -19.02 12.61 -7.21
N ALA A 227 -19.99 13.28 -7.82
CA ALA A 227 -19.75 14.05 -9.03
C ALA A 227 -19.02 15.39 -8.80
N ASP A 228 -19.20 15.99 -7.63
CA ASP A 228 -18.82 17.38 -7.34
C ASP A 228 -18.32 17.65 -5.92
N HIS A 229 -18.15 16.59 -5.13
CA HIS A 229 -17.83 16.69 -3.70
C HIS A 229 -16.57 15.88 -3.38
N GLY A 230 -15.53 16.55 -2.90
CA GLY A 230 -14.39 15.96 -2.21
C GLY A 230 -14.59 16.00 -0.71
N GLY A 231 -13.89 15.18 0.06
CA GLY A 231 -14.05 15.18 1.51
C GLY A 231 -13.31 14.07 2.22
N VAL A 232 -13.81 13.75 3.41
CA VAL A 232 -13.32 12.66 4.24
C VAL A 232 -13.75 11.33 3.61
N MET A 233 -12.80 10.57 3.14
CA MET A 233 -13.05 9.29 2.49
C MET A 233 -13.07 8.14 3.51
N ASP A 234 -12.34 7.10 3.24
CA ASP A 234 -12.28 5.90 4.06
C ASP A 234 -11.55 6.10 5.37
N THR A 235 -12.03 5.40 6.38
CA THR A 235 -11.30 5.13 7.62
C THR A 235 -10.95 3.66 7.61
N THR A 236 -9.67 3.33 7.71
CA THR A 236 -9.18 1.95 7.72
C THR A 236 -8.56 1.62 9.07
N ILE A 237 -8.97 0.50 9.66
CA ILE A 237 -8.35 -0.10 10.84
C ILE A 237 -7.69 -1.38 10.38
N LYS A 238 -6.39 -1.54 10.64
CA LYS A 238 -5.61 -2.71 10.25
C LYS A 238 -4.87 -3.28 11.47
N GLY A 239 -4.71 -4.59 11.47
CA GLY A 239 -3.76 -5.29 12.34
C GLY A 239 -2.89 -6.18 11.49
N GLU A 240 -1.59 -6.00 11.58
CA GLU A 240 -0.59 -6.72 10.81
C GLU A 240 0.36 -7.49 11.73
N PHE A 241 0.70 -8.70 11.33
CA PHE A 241 1.75 -9.52 11.91
C PHE A 241 2.88 -9.64 10.91
N GLU A 242 4.09 -9.50 11.39
CA GLU A 242 5.29 -9.76 10.62
C GLU A 242 6.19 -10.73 11.39
N TRP A 243 6.68 -11.74 10.70
CA TRP A 243 7.59 -12.75 11.23
C TRP A 243 8.87 -12.80 10.42
N ALA A 244 9.97 -12.32 11.00
CA ALA A 244 11.31 -12.51 10.47
C ALA A 244 11.71 -13.99 10.64
N VAL A 245 11.60 -14.77 9.57
CA VAL A 245 11.93 -16.21 9.57
C VAL A 245 13.45 -16.40 9.64
N CYS A 246 14.19 -15.54 8.95
CA CYS A 246 15.64 -15.42 8.97
C CYS A 246 16.01 -14.03 8.39
N ASP A 247 17.31 -13.71 8.36
CA ASP A 247 17.86 -12.41 7.93
C ASP A 247 17.39 -11.97 6.52
N HIS A 248 16.95 -12.90 5.70
CA HIS A 248 16.57 -12.66 4.31
C HIS A 248 15.09 -12.93 4.01
N VAL A 249 14.31 -13.45 4.96
CA VAL A 249 12.93 -13.87 4.68
C VAL A 249 12.00 -13.40 5.79
N ALA A 250 11.01 -12.60 5.42
CA ALA A 250 9.90 -12.23 6.28
C ALA A 250 8.57 -12.77 5.75
N LEU A 251 7.68 -13.13 6.66
CA LEU A 251 6.30 -13.48 6.38
C LEU A 251 5.39 -12.42 6.99
N THR A 252 4.42 -11.96 6.24
CA THR A 252 3.41 -11.00 6.70
C THR A 252 2.02 -11.63 6.66
N ALA A 253 1.14 -11.19 7.57
CA ALA A 253 -0.28 -11.49 7.52
C ALA A 253 -1.06 -10.34 8.14
N TYR A 254 -2.13 -9.89 7.48
CA TYR A 254 -2.94 -8.80 8.00
C TYR A 254 -4.42 -9.06 7.88
N ILE A 255 -5.19 -8.34 8.70
CA ILE A 255 -6.62 -8.15 8.57
C ILE A 255 -6.94 -6.66 8.64
N ALA A 256 -7.92 -6.22 7.86
CA ALA A 256 -8.33 -4.83 7.82
C ALA A 256 -9.85 -4.68 7.69
N TYR A 257 -10.33 -3.58 8.24
CA TYR A 257 -11.68 -3.09 8.09
C TYR A 257 -11.64 -1.66 7.60
N SER A 258 -12.38 -1.34 6.54
CA SER A 258 -12.48 -0.01 5.97
C SER A 258 -13.94 0.40 5.81
N ASP A 259 -14.26 1.68 6.10
CA ASP A 259 -15.61 2.23 5.94
C ASP A 259 -15.56 3.76 5.77
N TYR A 260 -16.62 4.33 5.20
CA TYR A 260 -16.82 5.77 5.03
C TYR A 260 -17.68 6.35 6.16
N TRP A 261 -17.06 6.59 7.32
CA TRP A 261 -17.80 6.96 8.54
C TRP A 261 -18.29 8.41 8.56
N PHE A 262 -17.52 9.36 8.04
CA PHE A 262 -17.69 10.78 8.34
C PHE A 262 -18.45 11.55 7.25
N ASP A 263 -18.46 11.09 6.00
CA ASP A 263 -19.13 11.75 4.90
C ASP A 263 -20.24 10.88 4.31
N SER A 264 -21.50 11.30 4.53
CA SER A 264 -22.65 10.51 4.08
C SER A 264 -22.80 10.43 2.56
N LYS A 265 -22.38 11.48 1.82
CA LYS A 265 -22.43 11.45 0.34
C LYS A 265 -21.41 10.48 -0.22
N LEU A 266 -20.17 10.55 0.29
CA LEU A 266 -19.11 9.63 -0.13
C LEU A 266 -19.40 8.20 0.32
N ARG A 267 -20.03 8.01 1.48
CA ARG A 267 -20.50 6.71 1.96
C ARG A 267 -21.55 6.10 1.02
N ASP A 268 -22.53 6.87 0.59
CA ASP A 268 -23.56 6.40 -0.34
C ASP A 268 -22.94 6.10 -1.72
N GLY A 269 -21.96 6.91 -2.17
CA GLY A 269 -21.17 6.65 -3.36
C GLY A 269 -20.35 5.36 -3.25
N ALA A 270 -19.62 5.16 -2.16
CA ALA A 270 -18.84 3.94 -1.91
C ALA A 270 -19.74 2.70 -1.89
N ARG A 271 -20.91 2.78 -1.26
CA ARG A 271 -21.90 1.72 -1.30
C ARG A 271 -22.34 1.39 -2.73
N ALA A 272 -22.66 2.41 -3.53
CA ALA A 272 -23.08 2.22 -4.93
C ALA A 272 -21.94 1.63 -5.76
N TYR A 273 -20.70 2.11 -5.54
CA TYR A 273 -19.50 1.61 -6.19
C TYR A 273 -19.29 0.12 -5.88
N ASN A 274 -19.27 -0.23 -4.61
CA ASN A 274 -19.13 -1.62 -4.17
C ASN A 274 -20.27 -2.50 -4.65
N GLY A 275 -21.50 -1.99 -4.62
CA GLY A 275 -22.71 -2.70 -5.07
C GLY A 275 -22.68 -3.11 -6.55
N ALA A 276 -21.86 -2.45 -7.39
CA ALA A 276 -21.63 -2.85 -8.78
C ALA A 276 -20.99 -4.24 -8.90
N TRP A 277 -20.31 -4.72 -7.85
CA TRP A 277 -19.75 -6.07 -7.76
C TRP A 277 -20.79 -7.14 -7.35
N GLY A 278 -21.99 -6.73 -7.02
CA GLY A 278 -23.12 -7.60 -6.65
C GLY A 278 -23.65 -7.33 -5.25
N SER A 279 -24.82 -7.91 -4.94
CA SER A 279 -25.52 -7.64 -3.66
C SER A 279 -24.73 -8.01 -2.41
N SER A 280 -23.75 -8.90 -2.51
CA SER A 280 -22.84 -9.22 -1.39
C SER A 280 -21.85 -8.12 -1.06
N CYS A 281 -21.71 -7.12 -1.93
CA CYS A 281 -20.82 -5.97 -1.76
C CYS A 281 -21.61 -4.65 -1.64
N ASP A 282 -22.96 -4.69 -1.57
CA ASP A 282 -23.81 -3.49 -1.46
C ASP A 282 -23.77 -2.87 -0.04
N HIS A 283 -22.58 -2.42 0.34
CA HIS A 283 -22.30 -1.70 1.59
C HIS A 283 -21.07 -0.80 1.42
N SER A 284 -20.93 0.21 2.28
CA SER A 284 -19.78 1.15 2.28
C SER A 284 -18.54 0.57 2.96
N TRP A 285 -18.72 -0.44 3.80
CA TRP A 285 -17.66 -1.06 4.57
C TRP A 285 -17.11 -2.30 3.89
N ASN A 286 -15.87 -2.62 4.20
CA ASN A 286 -15.20 -3.82 3.72
C ASN A 286 -14.36 -4.45 4.83
N PHE A 287 -14.40 -5.79 4.88
CA PHE A 287 -13.47 -6.58 5.66
C PHE A 287 -12.62 -7.40 4.70
N TYR A 288 -11.32 -7.34 4.86
CA TYR A 288 -10.35 -8.00 3.97
C TYR A 288 -9.08 -8.35 4.73
N GLY A 289 -8.20 -9.09 4.09
CA GLY A 289 -6.92 -9.46 4.66
C GLY A 289 -6.07 -10.17 3.64
N GLY A 290 -4.81 -10.33 3.97
CA GLY A 290 -3.83 -10.93 3.10
C GLY A 290 -2.69 -11.58 3.86
N MET A 291 -1.80 -12.22 3.11
CA MET A 291 -0.54 -12.78 3.59
C MET A 291 0.52 -12.62 2.52
N GLY A 292 1.75 -12.41 2.95
CA GLY A 292 2.87 -12.19 2.05
C GLY A 292 4.14 -12.89 2.48
N VAL A 293 5.07 -12.94 1.55
CA VAL A 293 6.46 -13.30 1.79
C VAL A 293 7.35 -12.28 1.09
N THR A 294 8.37 -11.85 1.80
CA THR A 294 9.41 -10.96 1.28
C THR A 294 10.76 -11.62 1.42
N VAL A 295 11.59 -11.50 0.39
CA VAL A 295 12.97 -12.02 0.36
C VAL A 295 13.89 -10.87 -0.02
N SER A 296 14.89 -10.59 0.84
CA SER A 296 15.84 -9.47 0.70
C SER A 296 17.28 -9.96 0.58
N PHE A 297 18.11 -9.25 -0.21
CA PHE A 297 19.52 -9.58 -0.47
C PHE A 297 20.41 -8.34 -0.44
#